data_f53bfaeef35906ec80cc4aae29e3990b
#
_entry.id   f53bfaeef35906ec80cc4aae29e3990b
#
_cell.length_a   1.000
_cell.length_b   1.000
_cell.length_c   1.000
_cell.angle_alpha   90.00
_cell.angle_beta   90.00
_cell.angle_gamma   90.00
#
_symmetry.space_group_name_H-M   'P 1'
#
loop_
_entity.id
_entity.type
_entity.pdbx_description
1 polymer ?
#
loop_
_entity_poly.entity_id
_entity_poly.type
_entity_poly.pdbx_seq_one_letter_code
_entity_poly.pdbx_strand_id
1 'polypeptide(L)'
;MTVKYRRFGRTDWEISEISFGAWQLGGEWGHVDDDESVATLLAAYEAGVNFVDTAQMYGTGHSETIVGRSLREWSGEKIHIATKAQPVAWPAVTDEDPSFAELYPTDYLIEQVEGSLRRLNVERIDVFQLHCWAPDGLRNLEWFE
;
A
#
# COMPACT_ATOMS: atom_id res chain seq x y z
N MET A 1 5.33 -16.23 -20.78
CA MET A 1 6.51 -16.00 -19.93
C MET A 1 6.12 -16.38 -18.52
N THR A 2 6.97 -17.09 -17.77
CA THR A 2 6.68 -17.46 -16.38
C THR A 2 7.24 -16.37 -15.47
N VAL A 3 6.43 -15.80 -14.60
CA VAL A 3 6.87 -14.85 -13.58
C VAL A 3 7.82 -15.58 -12.64
N LYS A 4 8.92 -14.93 -12.26
CA LYS A 4 9.87 -15.47 -11.29
C LYS A 4 9.51 -14.94 -9.91
N TYR A 5 9.86 -15.71 -8.88
CA TYR A 5 9.61 -15.36 -7.49
C TYR A 5 10.91 -15.24 -6.72
N ARG A 6 10.88 -14.42 -5.67
CA ARG A 6 11.99 -14.24 -4.73
C ARG A 6 11.46 -14.18 -3.31
N ARG A 7 12.26 -14.68 -2.39
CA ARG A 7 11.99 -14.54 -0.97
C ARG A 7 11.98 -13.06 -0.56
N PHE A 8 10.93 -12.63 0.12
CA PHE A 8 10.77 -11.27 0.58
C PHE A 8 11.48 -11.05 1.92
N GLY A 9 12.73 -10.62 1.84
CA GLY A 9 13.55 -10.33 3.01
C GLY A 9 13.69 -11.52 3.97
N ARG A 10 13.33 -11.32 5.23
CA ARG A 10 13.35 -12.34 6.29
C ARG A 10 12.02 -13.06 6.48
N THR A 11 11.02 -12.74 5.68
CA THR A 11 9.75 -13.45 5.69
C THR A 11 9.88 -14.80 5.00
N ASP A 12 8.86 -15.66 5.14
CA ASP A 12 8.76 -16.92 4.39
C ASP A 12 7.96 -16.75 3.09
N TRP A 13 7.75 -15.50 2.65
CA TRP A 13 6.96 -15.21 1.46
C TRP A 13 7.84 -15.26 0.21
N GLU A 14 7.36 -16.00 -0.77
CA GLU A 14 7.87 -15.97 -2.14
C GLU A 14 7.01 -15.00 -2.95
N ILE A 15 7.53 -13.81 -3.25
CA ILE A 15 6.82 -12.79 -4.02
C ILE A 15 7.34 -12.72 -5.45
N SER A 16 6.44 -12.37 -6.37
CA SER A 16 6.78 -12.15 -7.77
C SER A 16 7.81 -11.02 -7.92
N GLU A 17 8.79 -11.20 -8.81
CA GLU A 17 9.81 -10.17 -9.10
C GLU A 17 9.20 -8.88 -9.67
N ILE A 18 7.99 -8.96 -10.21
CA ILE A 18 7.17 -7.85 -10.67
C ILE A 18 5.98 -7.75 -9.73
N SER A 19 5.73 -6.57 -9.19
CA SER A 19 4.56 -6.23 -8.39
C SER A 19 3.63 -5.29 -9.16
N PHE A 20 2.36 -5.25 -8.77
CA PHE A 20 1.38 -4.33 -9.32
C PHE A 20 1.37 -3.05 -8.50
N GLY A 21 1.73 -1.91 -9.11
CA GLY A 21 1.58 -0.59 -8.50
C GLY A 21 0.20 -0.02 -8.85
N ALA A 22 -0.60 0.29 -7.85
CA ALA A 22 -2.00 0.63 -8.00
C ALA A 22 -2.29 2.16 -7.94
N TRP A 23 -1.30 3.02 -8.13
CA TRP A 23 -1.51 4.47 -8.04
C TRP A 23 -2.50 4.98 -9.09
N GLN A 24 -2.35 4.56 -10.34
CA GLN A 24 -3.24 5.00 -11.42
C GLN A 24 -4.70 4.61 -11.17
N LEU A 25 -4.99 3.58 -10.36
CA LEU A 25 -6.35 3.20 -10.00
C LEU A 25 -7.04 4.23 -9.09
N GLY A 26 -6.29 5.17 -8.53
CA GLY A 26 -6.82 6.31 -7.79
C GLY A 26 -7.49 7.38 -8.67
N GLY A 27 -7.30 7.33 -10.00
CA GLY A 27 -7.90 8.28 -10.94
C GLY A 27 -7.14 9.59 -11.11
N GLU A 28 -5.99 9.77 -10.45
CA GLU A 28 -5.22 11.03 -10.49
C GLU A 28 -4.54 11.27 -11.85
N TRP A 29 -4.39 10.23 -12.67
CA TRP A 29 -3.79 10.31 -14.01
C TRP A 29 -4.83 10.33 -15.14
N GLY A 30 -6.09 10.53 -14.79
CA GLY A 30 -7.23 10.53 -15.67
C GLY A 30 -8.28 9.52 -15.23
N HIS A 31 -9.45 9.58 -15.86
CA HIS A 31 -10.52 8.66 -15.55
C HIS A 31 -10.14 7.22 -15.93
N VAL A 32 -10.29 6.33 -14.98
CA VAL A 32 -10.14 4.88 -15.17
C VAL A 32 -11.44 4.23 -14.71
N ASP A 33 -11.97 3.32 -15.53
CA ASP A 33 -13.16 2.57 -15.18
C ASP A 33 -12.86 1.53 -14.09
N ASP A 34 -13.73 1.41 -13.11
CA ASP A 34 -13.55 0.52 -11.97
C ASP A 34 -13.57 -0.96 -12.37
N ASP A 35 -14.43 -1.35 -13.30
CA ASP A 35 -14.53 -2.73 -13.75
C ASP A 35 -13.31 -3.11 -14.59
N GLU A 36 -12.81 -2.19 -15.42
CA GLU A 36 -11.56 -2.37 -16.15
C GLU A 36 -10.36 -2.46 -15.20
N SER A 37 -10.34 -1.67 -14.15
CA SER A 37 -9.31 -1.70 -13.10
C SER A 37 -9.27 -3.06 -12.38
N VAL A 38 -10.42 -3.58 -11.99
CA VAL A 38 -10.54 -4.90 -11.36
C VAL A 38 -10.12 -6.00 -12.34
N ALA A 39 -10.57 -5.96 -13.58
CA ALA A 39 -10.18 -6.94 -14.61
C ALA A 39 -8.66 -6.93 -14.86
N THR A 40 -8.04 -5.75 -14.83
CA THR A 40 -6.57 -5.60 -14.97
C THR A 40 -5.82 -6.24 -13.80
N LEU A 41 -6.28 -6.04 -12.56
CA LEU A 41 -5.71 -6.68 -11.38
C LEU A 41 -5.85 -8.21 -11.47
N LEU A 42 -7.03 -8.73 -11.81
CA LEU A 42 -7.26 -10.16 -11.96
C LEU A 42 -6.37 -10.77 -13.05
N ALA A 43 -6.21 -10.10 -14.18
CA ALA A 43 -5.31 -10.54 -15.24
C ALA A 43 -3.83 -10.56 -14.77
N ALA A 44 -3.42 -9.60 -13.94
CA ALA A 44 -2.08 -9.60 -13.34
C ALA A 44 -1.89 -10.79 -12.38
N TYR A 45 -2.90 -11.11 -11.56
CA TYR A 45 -2.88 -12.26 -10.66
C TYR A 45 -2.80 -13.59 -11.44
N GLU A 46 -3.60 -13.73 -12.50
CA GLU A 46 -3.54 -14.89 -13.41
C GLU A 46 -2.19 -15.05 -14.10
N ALA A 47 -1.51 -13.93 -14.39
CA ALA A 47 -0.16 -13.92 -14.91
C ALA A 47 0.92 -14.29 -13.88
N GLY A 48 0.56 -14.46 -12.61
CA GLY A 48 1.44 -14.85 -11.51
C GLY A 48 1.96 -13.69 -10.65
N VAL A 49 1.44 -12.46 -10.82
CA VAL A 49 1.73 -11.36 -9.89
C VAL A 49 1.00 -11.64 -8.58
N ASN A 50 1.74 -11.70 -7.48
CA ASN A 50 1.17 -11.96 -6.16
C ASN A 50 1.49 -10.89 -5.10
N PHE A 51 1.89 -9.70 -5.56
CA PHE A 51 2.15 -8.55 -4.68
C PHE A 51 1.57 -7.27 -5.30
N VAL A 52 0.75 -6.57 -4.51
CA VAL A 52 0.12 -5.29 -4.89
C VAL A 52 0.57 -4.20 -3.94
N ASP A 53 1.04 -3.09 -4.49
CA ASP A 53 1.37 -1.87 -3.76
C ASP A 53 0.32 -0.79 -4.03
N THR A 54 -0.39 -0.40 -3.00
CA THR A 54 -1.38 0.68 -3.02
C THR A 54 -1.09 1.71 -1.92
N ALA A 55 -1.93 2.71 -1.76
CA ALA A 55 -1.87 3.67 -0.67
C ALA A 55 -3.22 4.32 -0.41
N GLN A 56 -3.44 4.71 0.83
CA GLN A 56 -4.61 5.46 1.26
C GLN A 56 -4.80 6.77 0.47
N MET A 57 -3.72 7.47 0.12
CA MET A 57 -3.81 8.73 -0.63
C MET A 57 -4.18 8.55 -2.11
N TYR A 58 -4.05 7.35 -2.68
CA TYR A 58 -4.37 7.13 -4.09
C TYR A 58 -5.88 7.21 -4.32
N GLY A 59 -6.32 8.36 -4.89
CA GLY A 59 -7.73 8.69 -5.04
C GLY A 59 -8.50 8.74 -3.71
N THR A 60 -7.83 9.16 -2.62
CA THR A 60 -8.45 9.23 -1.28
C THR A 60 -9.06 7.88 -0.84
N GLY A 61 -8.30 6.79 -1.05
CA GLY A 61 -8.69 5.42 -0.71
C GLY A 61 -9.43 4.67 -1.81
N HIS A 62 -9.67 5.29 -2.96
CA HIS A 62 -10.34 4.64 -4.09
C HIS A 62 -9.54 3.44 -4.59
N SER A 63 -8.22 3.60 -4.78
CA SER A 63 -7.33 2.51 -5.19
C SER A 63 -7.39 1.31 -4.24
N GLU A 64 -7.40 1.54 -2.91
CA GLU A 64 -7.56 0.45 -1.93
C GLU A 64 -8.91 -0.25 -2.07
N THR A 65 -9.97 0.48 -2.36
CA THR A 65 -11.32 -0.08 -2.58
C THR A 65 -11.36 -0.97 -3.81
N ILE A 66 -10.72 -0.56 -4.91
CA ILE A 66 -10.60 -1.36 -6.14
C ILE A 66 -9.75 -2.62 -5.90
N VAL A 67 -8.61 -2.49 -5.23
CA VAL A 67 -7.79 -3.66 -4.83
C VAL A 67 -8.61 -4.60 -3.96
N GLY A 68 -9.32 -4.10 -2.94
CA GLY A 68 -10.19 -4.91 -2.10
C GLY A 68 -11.30 -5.63 -2.88
N ARG A 69 -11.85 -4.99 -3.92
CA ARG A 69 -12.82 -5.63 -4.81
C ARG A 69 -12.18 -6.78 -5.60
N SER A 70 -11.01 -6.58 -6.19
CA SER A 70 -10.31 -7.64 -6.95
C SER A 70 -9.95 -8.84 -6.07
N LEU A 71 -9.56 -8.61 -4.81
CA LEU A 71 -9.25 -9.69 -3.86
C LEU A 71 -10.47 -10.55 -3.52
N ARG A 72 -11.68 -9.98 -3.47
CA ARG A 72 -12.90 -10.75 -3.24
C ARG A 72 -13.29 -11.61 -4.45
N GLU A 73 -12.96 -11.14 -5.65
CA GLU A 73 -13.24 -11.86 -6.90
C GLU A 73 -12.16 -12.92 -7.20
N TRP A 74 -10.97 -12.80 -6.59
CA TRP A 74 -9.86 -13.71 -6.79
C TRP A 74 -10.01 -14.99 -5.94
N SER A 75 -9.89 -16.14 -6.58
CA SER A 75 -9.97 -17.46 -5.92
C SER A 75 -8.67 -18.28 -5.99
N GLY A 76 -7.59 -17.69 -6.51
CA GLY A 76 -6.30 -18.35 -6.63
C GLY A 76 -5.42 -18.21 -5.37
N GLU A 77 -4.11 -18.30 -5.58
CA GLU A 77 -3.11 -18.17 -4.52
C GLU A 77 -3.15 -16.80 -3.83
N LYS A 78 -2.58 -16.74 -2.63
CA LYS A 78 -2.56 -15.50 -1.84
C LYS A 78 -1.90 -14.34 -2.58
N ILE A 79 -2.56 -13.20 -2.57
CA ILE A 79 -2.00 -11.91 -2.97
C ILE A 79 -1.54 -11.16 -1.71
N HIS A 80 -0.28 -10.75 -1.67
CA HIS A 80 0.27 -9.92 -0.61
C HIS A 80 -0.02 -8.45 -0.89
N ILE A 81 -0.38 -7.70 0.14
CA ILE A 81 -0.82 -6.31 0.02
C ILE A 81 0.11 -5.42 0.81
N ALA A 82 0.67 -4.42 0.13
CA ALA A 82 1.31 -3.27 0.74
C ALA A 82 0.41 -2.05 0.60
N THR A 83 0.22 -1.31 1.69
CA THR A 83 -0.40 0.03 1.67
C THR A 83 0.34 0.98 2.58
N LYS A 84 -0.04 2.26 2.57
CA LYS A 84 0.77 3.32 3.19
C LYS A 84 -0.13 4.34 3.87
N ALA A 85 0.34 4.87 5.02
CA ALA A 85 -0.20 6.11 5.57
C ALA A 85 0.60 7.32 5.06
N GLN A 86 -0.09 8.35 4.62
CA GLN A 86 0.52 9.67 4.39
C GLN A 86 0.78 10.37 5.73
N PRO A 87 1.66 11.37 5.80
CA PRO A 87 1.80 12.19 7.00
C PRO A 87 0.52 13.02 7.24
N VAL A 88 0.26 13.40 8.50
CA VAL A 88 -0.89 14.27 8.86
C VAL A 88 -0.83 15.62 8.16
N ALA A 89 0.37 16.11 7.87
CA ALA A 89 0.63 17.29 7.07
C ALA A 89 1.88 17.07 6.24
N TRP A 90 1.87 17.55 5.00
CA TRP A 90 3.07 17.54 4.18
C TRP A 90 4.08 18.53 4.76
N PRO A 91 5.33 18.10 5.04
CA PRO A 91 6.34 19.01 5.55
C PRO A 91 6.54 20.15 4.54
N ALA A 92 6.41 21.38 5.01
CA ALA A 92 6.88 22.52 4.26
C ALA A 92 8.40 22.38 4.11
N VAL A 93 8.93 22.81 2.96
CA VAL A 93 10.39 22.94 2.79
C VAL A 93 10.84 24.11 3.68
N THR A 94 11.20 23.80 4.91
CA THR A 94 11.70 24.76 5.92
C THR A 94 13.04 24.28 6.40
N ASP A 95 13.81 25.17 7.08
CA ASP A 95 15.09 24.81 7.68
C ASP A 95 14.95 23.87 8.91
N GLU A 96 13.72 23.68 9.40
CA GLU A 96 13.38 22.77 10.49
C GLU A 96 12.51 21.64 9.93
N ASP A 97 13.07 20.44 9.87
CA ASP A 97 12.30 19.25 9.55
C ASP A 97 11.36 18.91 10.72
N PRO A 98 10.06 18.68 10.48
CA PRO A 98 9.15 18.24 11.53
C PRO A 98 9.62 16.89 12.09
N SER A 99 9.42 16.69 13.40
CA SER A 99 9.72 15.41 14.01
C SER A 99 8.84 14.31 13.42
N PHE A 100 9.33 13.09 13.47
CA PHE A 100 8.59 11.95 12.96
C PHE A 100 7.26 11.74 13.72
N ALA A 101 7.24 11.99 15.03
CA ALA A 101 6.05 11.91 15.87
C ALA A 101 4.97 12.96 15.51
N GLU A 102 5.39 14.12 15.01
CA GLU A 102 4.46 15.15 14.53
C GLU A 102 3.86 14.77 13.18
N LEU A 103 4.63 14.09 12.31
CA LEU A 103 4.14 13.64 11.01
C LEU A 103 3.23 12.41 11.10
N TYR A 104 3.50 11.53 12.05
CA TYR A 104 2.84 10.23 12.21
C TYR A 104 2.45 9.95 13.67
N PRO A 105 1.52 10.72 14.27
CA PRO A 105 1.03 10.44 15.61
C PRO A 105 0.44 9.02 15.69
N THR A 106 0.63 8.35 16.81
CA THR A 106 0.20 6.95 16.99
C THR A 106 -1.30 6.76 16.73
N ASP A 107 -2.15 7.60 17.31
CA ASP A 107 -3.60 7.50 17.15
C ASP A 107 -4.01 7.69 15.69
N TYR A 108 -3.34 8.60 15.00
CA TYR A 108 -3.53 8.81 13.57
C TYR A 108 -3.14 7.55 12.75
N LEU A 109 -1.98 6.95 13.04
CA LEU A 109 -1.57 5.72 12.35
C LEU A 109 -2.57 4.57 12.55
N ILE A 110 -3.09 4.41 13.77
CA ILE A 110 -4.12 3.42 14.07
C ILE A 110 -5.36 3.66 13.21
N GLU A 111 -5.84 4.90 13.15
CA GLU A 111 -6.99 5.27 12.31
C GLU A 111 -6.74 4.96 10.83
N GLN A 112 -5.53 5.26 10.32
CA GLN A 112 -5.17 4.99 8.93
C GLN A 112 -5.14 3.48 8.63
N VAL A 113 -4.55 2.67 9.52
CA VAL A 113 -4.54 1.20 9.37
C VAL A 113 -5.96 0.65 9.34
N GLU A 114 -6.79 1.04 10.30
CA GLU A 114 -8.19 0.59 10.35
C GLU A 114 -8.99 1.03 9.11
N GLY A 115 -8.74 2.26 8.64
CA GLY A 115 -9.33 2.77 7.40
C GLY A 115 -8.93 1.92 6.19
N SER A 116 -7.65 1.59 6.06
CA SER A 116 -7.14 0.74 5.00
C SER A 116 -7.70 -0.68 5.06
N LEU A 117 -7.76 -1.29 6.25
CA LEU A 117 -8.39 -2.60 6.44
C LEU A 117 -9.85 -2.63 5.96
N ARG A 118 -10.60 -1.57 6.29
CA ARG A 118 -12.01 -1.45 5.86
C ARG A 118 -12.14 -1.29 4.34
N ARG A 119 -11.32 -0.43 3.69
CA ARG A 119 -11.37 -0.22 2.24
C ARG A 119 -10.92 -1.43 1.44
N LEU A 120 -9.82 -2.05 1.86
CA LEU A 120 -9.31 -3.30 1.30
C LEU A 120 -10.22 -4.49 1.60
N ASN A 121 -11.07 -4.38 2.62
CA ASN A 121 -11.94 -5.46 3.12
C ASN A 121 -11.15 -6.74 3.47
N VAL A 122 -10.07 -6.56 4.21
CA VAL A 122 -9.20 -7.65 4.70
C VAL A 122 -9.02 -7.56 6.21
N GLU A 123 -8.72 -8.68 6.85
CA GLU A 123 -8.43 -8.73 8.29
C GLU A 123 -6.97 -8.38 8.61
N ARG A 124 -6.09 -8.41 7.61
CA ARG A 124 -4.67 -8.16 7.78
C ARG A 124 -4.06 -7.50 6.54
N ILE A 125 -3.23 -6.49 6.76
CA ILE A 125 -2.32 -5.90 5.78
C ILE A 125 -0.98 -6.61 5.93
N ASP A 126 -0.38 -7.06 4.82
CA ASP A 126 0.90 -7.77 4.85
C ASP A 126 2.07 -6.81 5.07
N VAL A 127 2.06 -5.66 4.42
CA VAL A 127 3.08 -4.60 4.57
C VAL A 127 2.40 -3.25 4.74
N PHE A 128 2.63 -2.61 5.88
CA PHE A 128 2.18 -1.23 6.12
C PHE A 128 3.38 -0.30 6.14
N GLN A 129 3.33 0.77 5.35
CA GLN A 129 4.44 1.68 5.13
C GLN A 129 4.08 3.11 5.54
N LEU A 130 5.09 3.90 5.86
CA LEU A 130 4.97 5.34 5.95
C LEU A 130 5.27 5.92 4.56
N HIS A 131 4.35 6.71 4.01
CA HIS A 131 4.41 7.15 2.61
C HIS A 131 5.57 8.11 2.36
N CYS A 132 5.93 8.90 3.35
CA CYS A 132 7.03 9.84 3.29
C CYS A 132 7.99 9.59 4.45
N TRP A 133 9.26 9.82 4.19
CA TRP A 133 10.31 9.67 5.16
C TRP A 133 10.82 11.03 5.63
N ALA A 134 11.01 11.19 6.94
CA ALA A 134 11.67 12.33 7.52
C ALA A 134 13.08 11.92 8.01
N PRO A 135 14.13 12.75 7.82
CA PRO A 135 15.50 12.42 8.25
C PRO A 135 15.60 12.10 9.75
N ASP A 136 14.77 12.70 10.58
CA ASP A 136 14.69 12.45 12.01
C ASP A 136 14.34 11.00 12.36
N GLY A 137 13.53 10.35 11.53
CA GLY A 137 13.16 8.94 11.70
C GLY A 137 14.34 7.97 11.67
N LEU A 138 15.50 8.36 11.09
CA LEU A 138 16.73 7.57 11.16
C LEU A 138 17.52 7.77 12.46
N ARG A 139 17.25 8.83 13.20
CA ARG A 139 18.01 9.21 14.39
C ARG A 139 17.33 8.77 15.67
N ASN A 140 16.02 8.63 15.63
CA ASN A 140 15.21 8.20 16.76
C ASN A 140 14.84 6.72 16.61
N LEU A 141 15.51 5.84 17.38
CA LEU A 141 15.32 4.39 17.33
C LEU A 141 14.09 3.90 18.10
N GLU A 142 13.43 4.77 18.87
CA GLU A 142 12.21 4.43 19.64
C GLU A 142 11.05 3.94 18.76
N TRP A 143 11.12 4.17 17.44
CA TRP A 143 10.17 3.67 16.47
C TRP A 143 10.26 2.17 16.21
N PHE A 144 11.33 1.54 16.64
CA PHE A 144 11.60 0.12 16.37
C PHE A 144 11.44 -0.75 17.62
N GLU A 145 11.06 -0.15 18.73
CA GLU A 145 10.73 -0.81 20.01
C GLU A 145 9.23 -1.05 20.16
#